data_d34dd755c2103206b20619ba485a9f08
#
_entry.id   d34dd755c2103206b20619ba485a9f08
#
_cell.length_a   1.000
_cell.length_b   1.000
_cell.length_c   1.000
_cell.angle_alpha   90.00
_cell.angle_beta   90.00
_cell.angle_gamma   90.00
#
_symmetry.space_group_name_H-M   'P 1'
#
loop_
_entity.id
_entity.type
_entity.pdbx_description
1 polymer ?
#
loop_
_entity_poly.entity_id
_entity_poly.type
_entity_poly.pdbx_seq_one_letter_code
_entity_poly.pdbx_strand_id
1 'polypeptide(L)'
;MKRLYLRKISALLMMCVLLITALAGCGKKAENVSDNAATEAPTATEEALTPTEAPAATEAAGPYYSADASVESVVTDAAGKGMVGNWGLGNEYEIQALLTKYNQPTTYLSQAFDMDGFDDDSILLASAMTYNELGLVKNSYDGGYGYGDGVKYIDMNDEGVAMLEDNIFTTGKFAKENPETVKAFIYASMKGWAYACANPDEAAQIVYKYGSSVSADHQAYMAGEVKKLVETDMTGAAVTNYGNMDDTAMQQTLDLAKKYIKLDDSAAADKLQTLTLDDIRDTSFFTAAAASDGKFTPEKKDVSIQLKWLPQAQFMGYYVALDKGYYSEAGLNVKIVPGGGDIGETTAVYTGQVDFGVTWVSNLIAAKAGGMDLVEVTQVYQRSGLVLVYKINK
;
A
#
# COMPACT_ATOMS: atom_id res chain seq x y z
N MET A 1 22.09 -19.10 5.05
CA MET A 1 21.37 -20.39 5.22
C MET A 1 20.40 -20.43 6.42
N LYS A 2 20.74 -20.02 7.64
CA LYS A 2 19.79 -20.05 8.78
C LYS A 2 18.60 -19.06 8.64
N ARG A 3 18.79 -17.88 8.04
CA ARG A 3 17.73 -16.89 7.83
C ARG A 3 16.66 -17.32 6.79
N LEU A 4 17.09 -18.02 5.74
CA LEU A 4 16.17 -18.56 4.72
C LEU A 4 15.26 -19.66 5.28
N TYR A 5 15.73 -20.43 6.25
CA TYR A 5 14.97 -21.54 6.85
C TYR A 5 13.84 -21.05 7.78
N LEU A 6 14.09 -19.98 8.55
CA LEU A 6 13.06 -19.40 9.44
C LEU A 6 11.93 -18.69 8.65
N ARG A 7 12.27 -18.00 7.56
CA ARG A 7 11.24 -17.33 6.70
C ARG A 7 10.31 -18.34 6.03
N LYS A 8 10.82 -19.48 5.57
CA LYS A 8 10.01 -20.55 4.96
C LYS A 8 9.05 -21.24 5.94
N ILE A 9 9.40 -21.28 7.22
CA ILE A 9 8.53 -21.86 8.26
C ILE A 9 7.34 -20.93 8.59
N SER A 10 7.53 -19.62 8.59
CA SER A 10 6.43 -18.65 8.81
C SER A 10 5.42 -18.66 7.69
N ALA A 11 5.85 -18.74 6.43
CA ALA A 11 4.96 -18.83 5.27
C ALA A 11 4.15 -20.14 5.24
N LEU A 12 4.76 -21.25 5.66
CA LEU A 12 4.10 -22.55 5.69
C LEU A 12 3.04 -22.66 6.82
N LEU A 13 3.24 -21.97 7.95
CA LEU A 13 2.26 -21.94 9.05
C LEU A 13 1.02 -21.13 8.70
N MET A 14 1.14 -20.08 7.89
CA MET A 14 -0.01 -19.27 7.45
C MET A 14 -0.89 -20.01 6.43
N MET A 15 -0.32 -20.91 5.61
CA MET A 15 -1.05 -21.72 4.65
C MET A 15 -1.82 -22.90 5.28
N CYS A 16 -1.39 -23.40 6.44
CA CYS A 16 -2.06 -24.54 7.11
C CYS A 16 -3.33 -24.15 7.89
N VAL A 17 -3.56 -22.89 8.20
CA VAL A 17 -4.77 -22.44 8.91
C VAL A 17 -5.99 -22.28 7.98
N LEU A 18 -5.78 -22.14 6.67
CA LEU A 18 -6.85 -22.01 5.67
C LEU A 18 -7.41 -23.34 5.11
N LEU A 19 -6.84 -24.49 5.49
CA LEU A 19 -7.23 -25.81 4.94
C LEU A 19 -8.09 -26.69 5.87
N ILE A 20 -8.51 -26.20 7.04
CA ILE A 20 -9.22 -27.04 8.04
C ILE A 20 -10.75 -26.87 8.02
N THR A 21 -11.33 -26.01 7.19
CA THR A 21 -12.80 -25.79 7.21
C THR A 21 -13.61 -26.39 6.05
N ALA A 22 -13.04 -27.28 5.23
CA ALA A 22 -13.72 -27.80 4.05
C ALA A 22 -13.81 -29.33 3.95
N LEU A 23 -13.95 -30.08 5.07
CA LEU A 23 -14.21 -31.53 5.01
C LEU A 23 -15.10 -31.99 6.18
N ALA A 24 -16.41 -31.79 6.02
CA ALA A 24 -17.43 -32.54 6.71
C ALA A 24 -18.60 -32.84 5.76
N GLY A 25 -18.66 -34.07 5.25
CA GLY A 25 -19.87 -34.57 4.62
C GLY A 25 -19.67 -35.60 3.54
N CYS A 26 -20.02 -36.83 3.91
CA CYS A 26 -20.43 -37.97 3.13
C CYS A 26 -19.45 -39.15 3.00
N GLY A 27 -19.70 -40.12 3.84
CA GLY A 27 -19.15 -41.47 3.71
C GLY A 27 -19.81 -42.34 2.66
N LYS A 28 -19.06 -43.27 2.12
CA LYS A 28 -19.48 -44.66 1.82
C LYS A 28 -18.28 -45.58 1.59
N LYS A 29 -18.44 -46.81 2.10
CA LYS A 29 -17.51 -47.95 2.12
C LYS A 29 -17.25 -48.57 0.74
N ALA A 30 -16.06 -49.18 0.62
CA ALA A 30 -15.75 -50.55 0.12
C ALA A 30 -14.32 -50.52 -0.45
N GLU A 31 -13.46 -51.37 -0.27
CA GLU A 31 -13.13 -52.76 -0.03
C GLU A 31 -11.72 -53.02 -0.56
N ASN A 32 -10.97 -53.86 0.17
CA ASN A 32 -9.63 -54.36 -0.10
C ASN A 32 -9.48 -55.09 -1.44
N VAL A 33 -8.30 -54.95 -2.07
CA VAL A 33 -7.57 -56.07 -2.68
C VAL A 33 -6.06 -55.83 -2.59
N SER A 34 -5.33 -56.82 -2.05
CA SER A 34 -3.86 -56.96 -2.02
C SER A 34 -3.34 -57.52 -3.34
N ASP A 35 -2.11 -57.22 -3.74
CA ASP A 35 -1.00 -58.19 -3.82
C ASP A 35 0.22 -57.66 -4.56
N ASN A 36 1.34 -57.85 -3.90
CA ASN A 36 2.73 -58.23 -4.33
C ASN A 36 3.18 -58.00 -5.78
N ALA A 37 4.36 -57.39 -5.91
CA ALA A 37 5.58 -58.05 -6.44
C ALA A 37 6.82 -57.17 -6.34
N ALA A 38 7.81 -57.68 -5.65
CA ALA A 38 9.19 -57.18 -5.64
C ALA A 38 9.88 -57.48 -6.98
N THR A 39 10.69 -56.56 -7.49
CA THR A 39 11.70 -56.85 -8.51
C THR A 39 13.00 -56.11 -8.19
N GLU A 40 14.07 -56.85 -8.17
CA GLU A 40 15.43 -56.52 -7.77
C GLU A 40 16.07 -55.45 -8.68
N ALA A 41 16.94 -54.62 -8.07
CA ALA A 41 17.83 -53.69 -8.74
C ALA A 41 19.13 -54.40 -9.23
N PRO A 42 19.69 -54.00 -10.38
CA PRO A 42 21.05 -54.45 -10.77
C PRO A 42 22.10 -53.49 -10.17
N THR A 43 23.11 -54.10 -9.59
CA THR A 43 24.37 -53.53 -9.11
C THR A 43 25.17 -52.94 -10.27
N ALA A 44 25.51 -51.66 -10.23
CA ALA A 44 26.49 -51.04 -11.13
C ALA A 44 27.77 -50.67 -10.36
N THR A 45 28.86 -51.07 -10.93
CA THR A 45 30.25 -50.98 -10.50
C THR A 45 30.72 -49.51 -10.41
N GLU A 46 31.36 -49.19 -9.31
CA GLU A 46 31.97 -47.89 -8.98
C GLU A 46 33.33 -47.75 -9.68
N GLU A 47 33.42 -46.91 -10.73
CA GLU A 47 34.69 -46.41 -11.23
C GLU A 47 34.97 -45.02 -10.62
N ALA A 48 36.08 -44.94 -9.88
CA ALA A 48 36.56 -43.71 -9.26
C ALA A 48 37.04 -42.73 -10.32
N LEU A 49 36.29 -41.65 -10.53
CA LEU A 49 36.73 -40.47 -11.27
C LEU A 49 37.33 -39.44 -10.32
N THR A 50 38.60 -39.13 -10.54
CA THR A 50 39.36 -38.04 -9.91
C THR A 50 38.61 -36.72 -10.02
N PRO A 51 38.52 -35.89 -8.95
CA PRO A 51 37.86 -34.59 -9.06
C PRO A 51 38.71 -33.65 -9.90
N THR A 52 38.20 -33.28 -11.06
CA THR A 52 38.68 -32.10 -11.79
C THR A 52 38.16 -30.88 -11.04
N GLU A 53 39.07 -30.06 -10.58
CA GLU A 53 38.78 -28.77 -9.96
C GLU A 53 37.88 -27.94 -10.91
N ALA A 54 36.64 -27.70 -10.52
CA ALA A 54 35.76 -26.81 -11.25
C ALA A 54 36.38 -25.42 -11.26
N PRO A 55 36.37 -24.70 -12.40
CA PRO A 55 36.79 -23.31 -12.41
C PRO A 55 35.97 -22.54 -11.41
N ALA A 56 36.64 -21.74 -10.55
CA ALA A 56 35.98 -20.82 -9.63
C ALA A 56 34.89 -20.06 -10.40
N ALA A 57 33.67 -20.26 -9.99
CA ALA A 57 32.56 -19.46 -10.50
C ALA A 57 32.93 -18.01 -10.20
N THR A 58 33.27 -17.27 -11.23
CA THR A 58 33.22 -15.81 -11.23
C THR A 58 31.79 -15.50 -10.81
N GLU A 59 31.60 -14.94 -9.61
CA GLU A 59 30.32 -14.36 -9.24
C GLU A 59 29.93 -13.46 -10.41
N ALA A 60 28.89 -13.84 -11.12
CA ALA A 60 28.30 -12.97 -12.12
C ALA A 60 27.91 -11.73 -11.33
N ALA A 61 28.53 -10.58 -11.64
CA ALA A 61 28.12 -9.31 -11.11
C ALA A 61 26.61 -9.24 -11.36
N GLY A 62 25.81 -9.20 -10.27
CA GLY A 62 24.36 -9.15 -10.36
C GLY A 62 23.93 -7.99 -11.25
N PRO A 63 22.69 -7.92 -11.66
CA PRO A 63 22.17 -6.88 -12.56
C PRO A 63 22.03 -5.55 -11.82
N TYR A 64 23.14 -5.04 -11.27
CA TYR A 64 23.18 -3.82 -10.49
C TYR A 64 23.55 -2.64 -11.37
N TYR A 65 22.91 -1.51 -11.10
CA TYR A 65 23.12 -0.29 -11.86
C TYR A 65 24.31 0.51 -11.30
N SER A 66 24.90 1.38 -12.12
CA SER A 66 25.85 2.36 -11.61
C SER A 66 25.16 3.34 -10.65
N ALA A 67 25.87 3.80 -9.62
CA ALA A 67 25.32 4.77 -8.67
C ALA A 67 24.93 6.11 -9.31
N ASP A 68 25.46 6.43 -10.49
CA ASP A 68 25.16 7.62 -11.30
C ASP A 68 24.30 7.31 -12.54
N ALA A 69 23.72 6.10 -12.61
CA ALA A 69 22.78 5.74 -13.67
C ALA A 69 21.60 6.71 -13.74
N SER A 70 21.24 7.17 -14.94
CA SER A 70 20.06 8.00 -15.12
C SER A 70 18.78 7.21 -14.91
N VAL A 71 17.71 7.87 -14.46
CA VAL A 71 16.38 7.25 -14.30
C VAL A 71 15.94 6.58 -15.61
N GLU A 72 16.09 7.26 -16.75
CA GLU A 72 15.76 6.71 -18.06
C GLU A 72 16.50 5.42 -18.36
N SER A 73 17.80 5.32 -18.05
CA SER A 73 18.59 4.10 -18.31
C SER A 73 18.13 2.93 -17.44
N VAL A 74 17.82 3.18 -16.16
CA VAL A 74 17.33 2.16 -15.24
C VAL A 74 15.95 1.65 -15.66
N VAL A 75 15.02 2.58 -15.94
CA VAL A 75 13.66 2.24 -16.39
C VAL A 75 13.68 1.46 -17.70
N THR A 76 14.48 1.93 -18.69
CA THR A 76 14.56 1.30 -20.01
C THR A 76 15.15 -0.11 -19.92
N ASP A 77 16.20 -0.32 -19.12
CA ASP A 77 16.83 -1.63 -18.96
C ASP A 77 15.89 -2.61 -18.24
N ALA A 78 15.31 -2.21 -17.10
CA ALA A 78 14.41 -3.07 -16.33
C ALA A 78 13.13 -3.41 -17.12
N ALA A 79 12.52 -2.43 -17.80
CA ALA A 79 11.35 -2.64 -18.63
C ALA A 79 11.66 -3.48 -19.87
N GLY A 80 12.81 -3.28 -20.53
CA GLY A 80 13.27 -4.07 -21.65
C GLY A 80 13.49 -5.54 -21.32
N LYS A 81 13.82 -5.86 -20.05
CA LYS A 81 13.91 -7.21 -19.50
C LYS A 81 12.57 -7.75 -18.98
N GLY A 82 11.52 -6.92 -18.91
CA GLY A 82 10.24 -7.28 -18.31
C GLY A 82 10.30 -7.48 -16.80
N MET A 83 11.22 -6.80 -16.10
CA MET A 83 11.53 -7.02 -14.67
C MET A 83 11.19 -5.79 -13.80
N VAL A 84 10.14 -5.06 -14.17
CA VAL A 84 9.51 -4.03 -13.33
C VAL A 84 8.38 -4.68 -12.54
N GLY A 85 8.38 -4.56 -11.23
CA GLY A 85 7.40 -5.15 -10.33
C GLY A 85 6.39 -4.15 -9.78
N ASN A 86 5.12 -4.57 -9.65
CA ASN A 86 4.10 -3.85 -8.90
C ASN A 86 3.04 -4.82 -8.36
N TRP A 87 2.46 -4.52 -7.20
CA TRP A 87 1.41 -5.35 -6.58
C TRP A 87 -0.01 -5.01 -7.02
N GLY A 88 -0.22 -3.92 -7.78
CA GLY A 88 -1.54 -3.39 -8.11
C GLY A 88 -2.14 -2.55 -6.98
N LEU A 89 -3.42 -2.73 -6.68
CA LEU A 89 -4.16 -2.06 -5.60
C LEU A 89 -4.38 -0.55 -5.81
N GLY A 90 -4.13 -0.01 -7.01
CA GLY A 90 -4.45 1.37 -7.38
C GLY A 90 -3.25 2.30 -7.58
N ASN A 91 -2.00 1.83 -7.39
CA ASN A 91 -0.79 2.60 -7.69
C ASN A 91 -0.04 2.13 -8.95
N GLU A 92 -0.50 1.08 -9.61
CA GLU A 92 0.02 0.62 -10.90
C GLU A 92 -0.06 1.70 -12.00
N TYR A 93 -0.95 2.66 -11.85
CA TYR A 93 -1.15 3.74 -12.82
C TYR A 93 0.03 4.71 -12.85
N GLU A 94 0.69 4.97 -11.72
CA GLU A 94 1.92 5.75 -11.64
C GLU A 94 3.07 5.03 -12.36
N ILE A 95 3.17 3.70 -12.19
CA ILE A 95 4.15 2.87 -12.89
C ILE A 95 3.91 2.91 -14.40
N GLN A 96 2.65 2.77 -14.85
CA GLN A 96 2.30 2.87 -16.26
C GLN A 96 2.60 4.26 -16.85
N ALA A 97 2.40 5.30 -16.04
CA ALA A 97 2.73 6.67 -16.43
C ALA A 97 4.25 6.86 -16.58
N LEU A 98 5.05 6.35 -15.62
CA LEU A 98 6.52 6.39 -15.68
C LEU A 98 7.03 5.61 -16.91
N LEU A 99 6.55 4.39 -17.13
CA LEU A 99 6.93 3.59 -18.28
C LEU A 99 6.59 4.30 -19.59
N THR A 100 5.41 4.92 -19.69
CA THR A 100 5.00 5.72 -20.87
C THR A 100 5.92 6.93 -21.07
N LYS A 101 6.31 7.64 -20.01
CA LYS A 101 7.23 8.79 -20.06
C LYS A 101 8.55 8.42 -20.73
N TYR A 102 9.03 7.21 -20.48
CA TYR A 102 10.29 6.70 -21.05
C TYR A 102 10.08 5.79 -22.27
N ASN A 103 8.91 5.85 -22.93
CA ASN A 103 8.56 5.10 -24.13
C ASN A 103 8.70 3.57 -23.97
N GLN A 104 8.42 3.04 -22.78
CA GLN A 104 8.45 1.62 -22.49
C GLN A 104 7.05 0.99 -22.52
N PRO A 105 6.94 -0.34 -22.76
CA PRO A 105 5.69 -1.07 -22.55
C PRO A 105 5.16 -0.89 -21.13
N THR A 106 3.85 -0.65 -20.98
CA THR A 106 3.20 -0.39 -19.67
C THR A 106 2.88 -1.67 -18.90
N THR A 107 3.60 -2.75 -19.15
CA THR A 107 3.45 -4.04 -18.47
C THR A 107 4.42 -4.12 -17.28
N TYR A 108 3.98 -4.82 -16.24
CA TYR A 108 4.77 -5.09 -15.04
C TYR A 108 4.55 -6.52 -14.55
N LEU A 109 5.47 -7.05 -13.77
CA LEU A 109 5.33 -8.32 -13.07
C LEU A 109 4.47 -8.12 -11.82
N SER A 110 3.66 -9.13 -11.48
CA SER A 110 2.99 -9.16 -10.19
C SER A 110 4.03 -9.33 -9.09
N GLN A 111 4.12 -8.35 -8.21
CA GLN A 111 4.99 -8.33 -7.04
C GLN A 111 4.18 -8.74 -5.81
N ALA A 112 4.73 -9.59 -4.94
CA ALA A 112 4.15 -9.88 -3.64
C ALA A 112 4.29 -8.66 -2.70
N PHE A 113 3.59 -8.70 -1.55
CA PHE A 113 3.68 -7.62 -0.54
C PHE A 113 4.94 -7.69 0.33
N ASP A 114 5.96 -8.41 -0.14
CA ASP A 114 7.32 -8.45 0.40
C ASP A 114 8.32 -7.99 -0.66
N MET A 115 9.60 -8.04 -0.33
CA MET A 115 10.67 -7.67 -1.24
C MET A 115 11.55 -8.86 -1.64
N ASP A 116 11.03 -10.09 -1.51
CA ASP A 116 11.79 -11.31 -1.83
C ASP A 116 12.15 -11.36 -3.33
N GLY A 117 11.23 -10.95 -4.23
CA GLY A 117 11.51 -10.87 -5.66
C GLY A 117 12.55 -9.81 -6.02
N PHE A 118 12.67 -8.76 -5.22
CA PHE A 118 13.76 -7.79 -5.31
C PHE A 118 15.07 -8.38 -4.76
N ASP A 119 15.01 -9.10 -3.64
CA ASP A 119 16.18 -9.70 -2.99
C ASP A 119 16.84 -10.78 -3.86
N ASP A 120 16.05 -11.59 -4.56
CA ASP A 120 16.53 -12.70 -5.41
C ASP A 120 16.77 -12.30 -6.89
N ASP A 121 16.69 -11.00 -7.21
CA ASP A 121 16.90 -10.43 -8.56
C ASP A 121 15.86 -10.87 -9.63
N SER A 122 14.70 -11.43 -9.24
CA SER A 122 13.60 -11.72 -10.17
C SER A 122 12.84 -10.44 -10.56
N ILE A 123 12.95 -9.38 -9.75
CA ILE A 123 12.45 -8.03 -10.02
C ILE A 123 13.63 -7.06 -9.86
N LEU A 124 13.99 -6.35 -10.94
CA LEU A 124 15.11 -5.40 -10.92
C LEU A 124 14.70 -4.00 -10.45
N LEU A 125 13.47 -3.63 -10.76
CA LEU A 125 12.90 -2.34 -10.43
C LEU A 125 11.58 -2.59 -9.70
N ALA A 126 11.64 -2.61 -8.38
CA ALA A 126 10.55 -3.06 -7.52
C ALA A 126 9.77 -1.89 -6.92
N SER A 127 8.45 -1.99 -6.91
CA SER A 127 7.58 -1.05 -6.19
C SER A 127 7.82 -1.13 -4.69
N ALA A 128 7.89 0.01 -4.04
CA ALA A 128 8.02 0.15 -2.60
C ALA A 128 7.35 1.45 -2.14
N MET A 129 6.68 1.41 -0.99
CA MET A 129 6.27 2.64 -0.33
C MET A 129 7.44 3.18 0.48
N THR A 130 7.69 4.49 0.40
CA THR A 130 8.76 5.14 1.15
C THR A 130 8.67 4.83 2.64
N TYR A 131 7.46 4.77 3.15
CA TYR A 131 7.18 4.52 4.56
C TYR A 131 7.16 3.04 4.96
N ASN A 132 7.16 2.10 4.02
CA ASN A 132 7.09 0.66 4.33
C ASN A 132 8.24 -0.12 3.67
N GLU A 133 8.05 -0.66 2.47
CA GLU A 133 8.99 -1.59 1.83
C GLU A 133 10.38 -0.99 1.63
N LEU A 134 10.50 0.30 1.33
CA LEU A 134 11.82 0.96 1.22
C LEU A 134 12.58 0.90 2.54
N GLY A 135 11.88 1.03 3.67
CA GLY A 135 12.46 0.86 5.00
C GLY A 135 12.94 -0.55 5.25
N LEU A 136 12.16 -1.56 4.85
CA LEU A 136 12.57 -2.97 4.94
C LEU A 136 13.78 -3.27 4.06
N VAL A 137 13.82 -2.74 2.84
CA VAL A 137 14.97 -2.90 1.93
C VAL A 137 16.25 -2.32 2.53
N LYS A 138 16.19 -1.09 3.07
CA LYS A 138 17.37 -0.36 3.53
C LYS A 138 17.89 -0.82 4.89
N ASN A 139 16.99 -1.11 5.83
CA ASN A 139 17.38 -1.36 7.22
C ASN A 139 17.62 -2.85 7.52
N SER A 140 18.40 -3.11 8.59
CA SER A 140 18.79 -4.46 9.02
C SER A 140 18.07 -4.93 10.30
N TYR A 141 17.04 -4.21 10.76
CA TYR A 141 16.22 -4.64 11.89
C TYR A 141 15.37 -5.89 11.54
N ASP A 142 14.60 -6.39 12.48
CA ASP A 142 13.77 -7.59 12.26
C ASP A 142 12.83 -7.42 11.06
N GLY A 143 12.92 -8.36 10.12
CA GLY A 143 12.23 -8.30 8.83
C GLY A 143 12.93 -7.50 7.74
N GLY A 144 14.01 -6.77 8.03
CA GLY A 144 14.76 -5.96 7.06
C GLY A 144 15.77 -6.75 6.22
N TYR A 145 16.01 -6.30 5.01
CA TYR A 145 16.97 -6.89 4.06
C TYR A 145 18.38 -6.31 4.23
N GLY A 146 18.52 -5.07 4.72
CA GLY A 146 19.78 -4.50 5.13
C GLY A 146 20.70 -4.02 4.01
N TYR A 147 20.14 -3.61 2.87
CA TYR A 147 20.94 -3.10 1.74
C TYR A 147 21.62 -1.77 2.02
N GLY A 148 21.09 -0.94 2.94
CA GLY A 148 21.64 0.37 3.29
C GLY A 148 21.78 1.26 2.06
N ASP A 149 23.02 1.70 1.79
CA ASP A 149 23.36 2.54 0.63
C ASP A 149 23.60 1.72 -0.65
N GLY A 150 23.37 0.41 -0.64
CA GLY A 150 23.45 -0.47 -1.82
C GLY A 150 22.23 -0.38 -2.74
N VAL A 151 21.28 0.50 -2.44
CA VAL A 151 20.07 0.74 -3.25
C VAL A 151 19.83 2.22 -3.46
N LYS A 152 19.19 2.53 -4.60
CA LYS A 152 18.57 3.82 -4.91
C LYS A 152 17.12 3.62 -5.27
N TYR A 153 16.38 4.70 -5.44
CA TYR A 153 14.98 4.65 -5.86
C TYR A 153 14.64 5.81 -6.78
N ILE A 154 13.57 5.63 -7.53
CA ILE A 154 12.93 6.62 -8.40
C ILE A 154 11.65 7.05 -7.69
N ASP A 155 11.53 8.33 -7.36
CA ASP A 155 10.34 8.92 -6.71
C ASP A 155 9.33 9.36 -7.77
N MET A 156 8.08 8.90 -7.67
CA MET A 156 7.03 9.25 -8.63
C MET A 156 6.71 10.74 -8.64
N ASN A 157 6.91 11.43 -7.51
CA ASN A 157 6.73 12.89 -7.42
C ASN A 157 7.77 13.62 -8.24
N ASP A 158 9.06 13.25 -8.13
CA ASP A 158 10.16 13.85 -8.89
C ASP A 158 10.01 13.63 -10.40
N GLU A 159 9.38 12.50 -10.76
CA GLU A 159 9.10 12.16 -12.14
C GLU A 159 7.84 12.83 -12.72
N GLY A 160 7.04 13.51 -11.90
CA GLY A 160 5.81 14.18 -12.29
C GLY A 160 4.69 13.22 -12.70
N VAL A 161 4.69 12.00 -12.16
CA VAL A 161 3.70 10.95 -12.41
C VAL A 161 2.98 10.48 -11.15
N ALA A 162 3.21 11.17 -10.02
CA ALA A 162 2.60 10.86 -8.74
C ALA A 162 1.08 11.03 -8.75
N MET A 163 0.39 10.18 -8.01
CA MET A 163 -1.04 10.28 -7.71
C MET A 163 -1.22 10.41 -6.19
N LEU A 164 -2.28 11.11 -5.76
CA LEU A 164 -2.61 11.23 -4.34
C LEU A 164 -3.09 9.88 -3.78
N GLU A 165 -2.66 9.61 -2.57
CA GLU A 165 -2.91 8.35 -1.86
C GLU A 165 -3.96 8.54 -0.75
N ASP A 166 -3.65 8.11 0.46
CA ASP A 166 -4.57 8.03 1.60
C ASP A 166 -5.40 9.28 1.82
N ASN A 167 -6.71 9.15 1.62
CA ASN A 167 -7.71 10.17 1.86
C ASN A 167 -8.74 9.70 2.90
N ILE A 168 -9.71 10.55 3.25
CA ILE A 168 -10.93 10.14 3.94
C ILE A 168 -12.10 10.35 3.00
N PHE A 169 -12.90 9.31 2.83
CA PHE A 169 -14.11 9.35 2.01
C PHE A 169 -15.31 8.72 2.74
N THR A 170 -16.50 9.04 2.25
CA THR A 170 -17.78 8.48 2.71
C THR A 170 -18.75 8.40 1.53
N THR A 171 -20.01 8.01 1.76
CA THR A 171 -21.04 8.13 0.70
C THR A 171 -21.58 9.54 0.63
N GLY A 172 -21.96 10.00 -0.58
CA GLY A 172 -22.64 11.29 -0.75
C GLY A 172 -23.94 11.38 0.05
N LYS A 173 -24.64 10.25 0.17
CA LYS A 173 -25.84 10.16 1.04
C LYS A 173 -25.49 10.39 2.51
N PHE A 174 -24.48 9.69 3.05
CA PHE A 174 -24.09 9.83 4.46
C PHE A 174 -23.65 11.25 4.78
N ALA A 175 -22.81 11.84 3.91
CA ALA A 175 -22.34 13.22 4.07
C ALA A 175 -23.48 14.23 4.12
N LYS A 176 -24.51 14.05 3.29
CA LYS A 176 -25.70 14.92 3.24
C LYS A 176 -26.60 14.73 4.46
N GLU A 177 -26.78 13.51 4.96
CA GLU A 177 -27.66 13.20 6.09
C GLU A 177 -26.98 13.47 7.45
N ASN A 178 -25.64 13.47 7.52
CA ASN A 178 -24.87 13.60 8.75
C ASN A 178 -23.73 14.65 8.66
N PRO A 179 -24.00 15.88 8.23
CA PRO A 179 -22.95 16.86 7.96
C PRO A 179 -22.14 17.26 9.21
N GLU A 180 -22.76 17.35 10.41
CA GLU A 180 -22.02 17.64 11.63
C GLU A 180 -21.13 16.47 12.05
N THR A 181 -21.60 15.23 11.85
CA THR A 181 -20.80 14.02 12.08
C THR A 181 -19.55 14.00 11.20
N VAL A 182 -19.69 14.31 9.90
CA VAL A 182 -18.54 14.35 8.96
C VAL A 182 -17.54 15.43 9.38
N LYS A 183 -18.00 16.64 9.71
CA LYS A 183 -17.12 17.73 10.17
C LYS A 183 -16.41 17.41 11.47
N ALA A 184 -17.12 16.82 12.44
CA ALA A 184 -16.53 16.37 13.71
C ALA A 184 -15.45 15.31 13.50
N PHE A 185 -15.71 14.35 12.60
CA PHE A 185 -14.78 13.29 12.27
C PHE A 185 -13.50 13.82 11.61
N ILE A 186 -13.64 14.72 10.62
CA ILE A 186 -12.50 15.37 9.95
C ILE A 186 -11.69 16.17 10.97
N TYR A 187 -12.34 17.03 11.77
CA TYR A 187 -11.66 17.87 12.76
C TYR A 187 -10.81 17.02 13.73
N ALA A 188 -11.40 15.99 14.33
CA ALA A 188 -10.73 15.14 15.29
C ALA A 188 -9.61 14.32 14.64
N SER A 189 -9.82 13.83 13.41
CA SER A 189 -8.79 13.11 12.64
C SER A 189 -7.61 14.02 12.31
N MET A 190 -7.85 15.24 11.83
CA MET A 190 -6.76 16.18 11.51
C MET A 190 -6.02 16.65 12.75
N LYS A 191 -6.69 16.78 13.90
CA LYS A 191 -6.04 17.02 15.20
C LYS A 191 -5.12 15.86 15.58
N GLY A 192 -5.55 14.61 15.34
CA GLY A 192 -4.74 13.41 15.51
C GLY A 192 -3.53 13.38 14.58
N TRP A 193 -3.70 13.71 13.31
CA TRP A 193 -2.62 13.78 12.33
C TRP A 193 -1.61 14.88 12.68
N ALA A 194 -2.05 16.06 13.06
CA ALA A 194 -1.17 17.14 13.50
C ALA A 194 -0.35 16.73 14.74
N TYR A 195 -0.97 16.06 15.71
CA TYR A 195 -0.24 15.54 16.86
C TYR A 195 0.77 14.46 16.48
N ALA A 196 0.35 13.50 15.63
CA ALA A 196 1.19 12.39 15.20
C ALA A 196 2.43 12.88 14.43
N CYS A 197 2.27 13.84 13.53
CA CYS A 197 3.38 14.45 12.80
C CYS A 197 4.33 15.25 13.71
N ALA A 198 3.80 15.90 14.75
CA ALA A 198 4.64 16.59 15.75
C ALA A 198 5.38 15.61 16.69
N ASN A 199 4.83 14.39 16.92
CA ASN A 199 5.33 13.41 17.87
C ASN A 199 5.40 11.99 17.23
N PRO A 200 6.19 11.78 16.16
CA PRO A 200 6.15 10.54 15.38
C PRO A 200 6.54 9.29 16.20
N ASP A 201 7.49 9.40 17.11
CA ASP A 201 7.91 8.27 17.96
C ASP A 201 6.78 7.83 18.92
N GLU A 202 6.06 8.77 19.52
CA GLU A 202 4.89 8.45 20.36
C GLU A 202 3.74 7.90 19.51
N ALA A 203 3.52 8.45 18.33
CA ALA A 203 2.51 7.96 17.39
C ALA A 203 2.78 6.50 16.97
N ALA A 204 4.04 6.15 16.69
CA ALA A 204 4.44 4.77 16.41
C ALA A 204 4.14 3.83 17.58
N GLN A 205 4.42 4.25 18.83
CA GLN A 205 4.12 3.47 20.04
C GLN A 205 2.60 3.30 20.26
N ILE A 206 1.81 4.35 19.99
CA ILE A 206 0.36 4.28 20.06
C ILE A 206 -0.17 3.26 19.03
N VAL A 207 0.27 3.33 17.76
CA VAL A 207 -0.14 2.35 16.76
C VAL A 207 0.22 0.93 17.18
N TYR A 208 1.45 0.72 17.67
CA TYR A 208 1.92 -0.59 18.13
C TYR A 208 1.04 -1.17 19.25
N LYS A 209 0.54 -0.33 20.16
CA LYS A 209 -0.39 -0.70 21.25
C LYS A 209 -1.73 -1.23 20.70
N TYR A 210 -2.23 -0.70 19.59
CA TYR A 210 -3.50 -1.13 18.96
C TYR A 210 -3.36 -2.37 18.08
N GLY A 211 -2.17 -2.89 17.92
CA GLY A 211 -1.83 -4.06 17.12
C GLY A 211 -0.96 -3.67 15.94
N SER A 212 0.05 -4.47 15.67
CA SER A 212 0.98 -4.22 14.59
C SER A 212 1.37 -5.52 13.90
N SER A 213 1.41 -5.48 12.58
CA SER A 213 1.95 -6.55 11.74
C SER A 213 3.46 -6.45 11.55
N VAL A 214 4.09 -5.37 12.03
CA VAL A 214 5.51 -5.07 11.85
C VAL A 214 6.20 -4.80 13.18
N SER A 215 7.54 -4.86 13.20
CA SER A 215 8.33 -4.61 14.41
C SER A 215 8.21 -3.16 14.92
N ALA A 216 8.55 -2.93 16.19
CA ALA A 216 8.52 -1.58 16.76
C ALA A 216 9.51 -0.62 16.06
N ASP A 217 10.70 -1.12 15.66
CA ASP A 217 11.68 -0.32 14.94
C ASP A 217 11.14 0.08 13.55
N HIS A 218 10.44 -0.85 12.88
CA HIS A 218 9.81 -0.53 11.60
C HIS A 218 8.66 0.46 11.75
N GLN A 219 7.84 0.34 12.80
CA GLN A 219 6.80 1.33 13.09
C GLN A 219 7.38 2.74 13.30
N ALA A 220 8.50 2.85 14.01
CA ALA A 220 9.17 4.14 14.23
C ALA A 220 9.70 4.72 12.90
N TYR A 221 10.32 3.89 12.05
CA TYR A 221 10.71 4.29 10.70
C TYR A 221 9.51 4.78 9.89
N MET A 222 8.43 3.98 9.88
CA MET A 222 7.22 4.32 9.13
C MET A 222 6.64 5.66 9.56
N ALA A 223 6.53 5.93 10.88
CA ALA A 223 5.97 7.18 11.38
C ALA A 223 6.78 8.40 10.91
N GLY A 224 8.11 8.27 10.85
CA GLY A 224 9.00 9.31 10.35
C GLY A 224 8.80 9.59 8.85
N GLU A 225 8.57 8.57 8.04
CA GLU A 225 8.33 8.73 6.60
C GLU A 225 6.90 9.20 6.30
N VAL A 226 5.90 8.66 6.98
CA VAL A 226 4.49 9.10 6.85
C VAL A 226 4.33 10.58 7.18
N LYS A 227 5.03 11.07 8.22
CA LYS A 227 5.08 12.51 8.52
C LYS A 227 5.44 13.33 7.28
N LYS A 228 6.43 12.90 6.47
CA LYS A 228 6.85 13.62 5.26
C LYS A 228 5.74 13.66 4.22
N LEU A 229 4.98 12.56 4.05
CA LEU A 229 3.86 12.50 3.10
C LEU A 229 2.69 13.42 3.48
N VAL A 230 2.51 13.68 4.78
CA VAL A 230 1.48 14.57 5.30
C VAL A 230 1.92 16.04 5.27
N GLU A 231 3.20 16.31 5.53
CA GLU A 231 3.75 17.66 5.71
C GLU A 231 4.41 18.26 4.46
N THR A 232 4.50 17.51 3.35
CA THR A 232 5.01 18.04 2.09
C THR A 232 4.10 17.68 0.92
N ASP A 233 3.94 18.58 -0.02
CA ASP A 233 3.20 18.37 -1.25
C ASP A 233 4.02 17.64 -2.34
N MET A 234 3.43 17.40 -3.51
CA MET A 234 4.08 16.73 -4.65
C MET A 234 5.33 17.48 -5.17
N THR A 235 5.50 18.78 -4.83
CA THR A 235 6.67 19.57 -5.20
C THR A 235 7.77 19.58 -4.13
N GLY A 236 7.48 18.95 -2.96
CA GLY A 236 8.33 18.99 -1.78
C GLY A 236 8.15 20.25 -0.93
N ALA A 237 7.21 21.12 -1.25
CA ALA A 237 6.92 22.29 -0.44
C ALA A 237 6.17 21.91 0.85
N ALA A 238 6.42 22.65 1.93
CA ALA A 238 5.80 22.39 3.23
C ALA A 238 4.30 22.67 3.20
N VAL A 239 3.51 21.70 3.72
CA VAL A 239 2.07 21.79 3.94
C VAL A 239 1.81 21.98 5.43
N THR A 240 1.07 23.02 5.78
CA THR A 240 0.70 23.34 7.17
C THR A 240 -0.79 23.18 7.45
N ASN A 241 -1.61 23.03 6.40
CA ASN A 241 -3.05 22.84 6.48
C ASN A 241 -3.38 21.36 6.25
N TYR A 242 -3.22 20.56 7.30
CA TYR A 242 -3.46 19.12 7.23
C TYR A 242 -4.91 18.82 6.79
N GLY A 243 -5.04 17.98 5.78
CA GLY A 243 -6.34 17.60 5.24
C GLY A 243 -6.79 18.42 4.03
N ASN A 244 -5.99 19.40 3.58
CA ASN A 244 -6.29 20.19 2.38
C ASN A 244 -6.34 19.28 1.14
N MET A 245 -7.26 19.58 0.24
CA MET A 245 -7.40 18.93 -1.07
C MET A 245 -6.91 19.90 -2.15
N ASP A 246 -5.60 19.86 -2.45
CA ASP A 246 -4.98 20.75 -3.44
C ASP A 246 -5.51 20.49 -4.86
N ASP A 247 -5.96 21.55 -5.54
CA ASP A 247 -6.59 21.44 -6.86
C ASP A 247 -5.61 20.89 -7.92
N THR A 248 -4.34 21.27 -7.86
CA THR A 248 -3.34 20.88 -8.85
C THR A 248 -2.99 19.39 -8.70
N ALA A 249 -2.73 18.94 -7.47
CA ALA A 249 -2.43 17.54 -7.18
C ALA A 249 -3.63 16.62 -7.47
N MET A 250 -4.84 17.04 -7.11
CA MET A 250 -6.07 16.33 -7.42
C MET A 250 -6.31 16.24 -8.93
N GLN A 251 -6.06 17.32 -9.68
CA GLN A 251 -6.25 17.34 -11.13
C GLN A 251 -5.21 16.42 -11.82
N GLN A 252 -3.95 16.46 -11.40
CA GLN A 252 -2.92 15.53 -11.88
C GLN A 252 -3.36 14.07 -11.66
N THR A 253 -3.84 13.76 -10.47
CA THR A 253 -4.34 12.42 -10.12
C THR A 253 -5.51 11.99 -11.01
N LEU A 254 -6.48 12.89 -11.24
CA LEU A 254 -7.62 12.62 -12.11
C LEU A 254 -7.20 12.41 -13.57
N ASP A 255 -6.28 13.22 -14.07
CA ASP A 255 -5.80 13.11 -15.45
C ASP A 255 -5.05 11.79 -15.69
N LEU A 256 -4.22 11.38 -14.74
CA LEU A 256 -3.56 10.06 -14.79
C LEU A 256 -4.57 8.92 -14.68
N ALA A 257 -5.55 9.03 -13.78
CA ALA A 257 -6.63 8.06 -13.66
C ALA A 257 -7.39 7.88 -14.99
N LYS A 258 -7.82 8.97 -15.62
CA LYS A 258 -8.50 8.94 -16.93
C LYS A 258 -7.67 8.28 -18.02
N LYS A 259 -6.36 8.43 -17.97
CA LYS A 259 -5.45 7.90 -18.99
C LYS A 259 -5.14 6.42 -18.79
N TYR A 260 -4.97 5.96 -17.57
CA TYR A 260 -4.42 4.66 -17.27
C TYR A 260 -5.39 3.66 -16.66
N ILE A 261 -6.45 4.09 -15.93
CA ILE A 261 -7.45 3.17 -15.44
C ILE A 261 -8.22 2.56 -16.62
N LYS A 262 -8.28 1.24 -16.65
CA LYS A 262 -9.05 0.48 -17.63
C LYS A 262 -10.22 -0.20 -16.93
N LEU A 263 -11.41 0.10 -17.38
CA LEU A 263 -12.65 -0.49 -16.88
C LEU A 263 -13.29 -1.33 -17.98
N ASP A 264 -13.66 -2.56 -17.65
CA ASP A 264 -14.25 -3.52 -18.61
C ASP A 264 -15.67 -3.09 -19.01
N ASP A 265 -16.41 -2.45 -18.09
CA ASP A 265 -17.72 -1.88 -18.39
C ASP A 265 -17.59 -0.58 -19.18
N SER A 266 -18.17 -0.54 -20.38
CA SER A 266 -18.07 0.63 -21.26
C SER A 266 -18.74 1.88 -20.70
N ALA A 267 -19.85 1.76 -19.96
CA ALA A 267 -20.52 2.90 -19.37
C ALA A 267 -19.69 3.49 -18.22
N ALA A 268 -19.02 2.63 -17.44
CA ALA A 268 -18.07 3.07 -16.42
C ALA A 268 -16.83 3.73 -17.05
N ALA A 269 -16.32 3.19 -18.17
CA ALA A 269 -15.21 3.79 -18.91
C ALA A 269 -15.56 5.18 -19.46
N ASP A 270 -16.75 5.34 -20.06
CA ASP A 270 -17.27 6.62 -20.53
C ASP A 270 -17.48 7.61 -19.37
N LYS A 271 -18.03 7.13 -18.24
CA LYS A 271 -18.22 7.94 -17.04
C LYS A 271 -16.90 8.45 -16.49
N LEU A 272 -15.85 7.59 -16.44
CA LEU A 272 -14.50 7.98 -16.01
C LEU A 272 -13.99 9.19 -16.77
N GLN A 273 -14.17 9.24 -18.10
CA GLN A 273 -13.70 10.35 -18.95
C GLN A 273 -14.42 11.68 -18.65
N THR A 274 -15.65 11.62 -18.12
CA THR A 274 -16.46 12.80 -17.82
C THR A 274 -16.33 13.31 -16.38
N LEU A 275 -15.70 12.56 -15.47
CA LEU A 275 -15.55 12.97 -14.07
C LEU A 275 -14.78 14.29 -13.95
N THR A 276 -15.19 15.12 -13.03
CA THR A 276 -14.54 16.37 -12.64
C THR A 276 -14.10 16.28 -11.17
N LEU A 277 -13.33 17.25 -10.67
CA LEU A 277 -12.98 17.30 -9.25
C LEU A 277 -14.21 17.40 -8.35
N ASP A 278 -15.22 18.17 -8.77
CA ASP A 278 -16.47 18.34 -8.01
C ASP A 278 -17.29 17.04 -7.93
N ASP A 279 -17.09 16.11 -8.88
CA ASP A 279 -17.70 14.78 -8.80
C ASP A 279 -17.01 13.88 -7.76
N ILE A 280 -15.72 14.10 -7.47
CA ILE A 280 -14.88 13.22 -6.66
C ILE A 280 -14.89 13.66 -5.21
N ARG A 281 -14.82 14.97 -4.93
CA ARG A 281 -14.59 15.54 -3.59
C ARG A 281 -15.62 16.62 -3.24
N ASP A 282 -15.78 16.85 -1.93
CA ASP A 282 -16.48 17.99 -1.38
C ASP A 282 -15.60 18.71 -0.35
N THR A 283 -14.96 19.81 -0.77
CA THR A 283 -14.05 20.60 0.06
C THR A 283 -14.75 21.39 1.17
N SER A 284 -16.08 21.52 1.12
CA SER A 284 -16.85 22.30 2.08
C SER A 284 -16.77 21.71 3.50
N PHE A 285 -16.74 20.38 3.61
CA PHE A 285 -16.63 19.69 4.90
C PHE A 285 -15.30 19.97 5.59
N PHE A 286 -14.19 19.84 4.86
CA PHE A 286 -12.86 20.16 5.38
C PHE A 286 -12.75 21.64 5.76
N THR A 287 -13.19 22.55 4.89
CA THR A 287 -13.16 23.98 5.14
C THR A 287 -13.96 24.35 6.40
N ALA A 288 -15.14 23.78 6.57
CA ALA A 288 -15.98 24.02 7.73
C ALA A 288 -15.37 23.42 9.02
N ALA A 289 -14.80 22.20 8.93
CA ALA A 289 -14.14 21.57 10.06
C ALA A 289 -12.90 22.38 10.51
N ALA A 290 -12.05 22.82 9.59
CA ALA A 290 -10.86 23.62 9.87
C ALA A 290 -11.18 25.00 10.48
N ALA A 291 -12.31 25.61 10.13
CA ALA A 291 -12.77 26.90 10.66
C ALA A 291 -13.52 26.76 12.00
N SER A 292 -13.79 25.54 12.49
CA SER A 292 -14.61 25.32 13.69
C SER A 292 -13.84 25.58 14.97
N ASP A 293 -14.58 25.85 16.06
CA ASP A 293 -14.03 25.92 17.43
C ASP A 293 -13.93 24.54 18.13
N GLY A 294 -14.16 23.47 17.38
CA GLY A 294 -14.11 22.08 17.87
C GLY A 294 -15.37 21.60 18.57
N LYS A 295 -16.45 22.39 18.56
CA LYS A 295 -17.73 22.01 19.14
C LYS A 295 -18.71 21.58 18.05
N PHE A 296 -19.11 20.33 18.10
CA PHE A 296 -20.02 19.73 17.13
C PHE A 296 -21.25 19.11 17.83
N THR A 297 -22.30 18.96 17.08
CA THR A 297 -23.51 18.22 17.50
C THR A 297 -23.74 17.10 16.45
N PRO A 298 -22.95 16.00 16.50
CA PRO A 298 -23.05 14.93 15.52
C PRO A 298 -24.45 14.31 15.49
N GLU A 299 -25.00 14.10 14.29
CA GLU A 299 -26.27 13.41 14.05
C GLU A 299 -26.12 11.91 14.38
N LYS A 300 -24.98 11.33 14.03
CA LYS A 300 -24.58 9.96 14.36
C LYS A 300 -23.28 9.97 15.15
N LYS A 301 -23.32 9.47 16.41
CA LYS A 301 -22.16 9.48 17.31
C LYS A 301 -21.29 8.24 17.18
N ASP A 302 -21.90 7.08 17.00
CA ASP A 302 -21.21 5.81 16.85
C ASP A 302 -20.86 5.61 15.38
N VAL A 303 -19.61 5.85 15.00
CA VAL A 303 -19.13 5.77 13.62
C VAL A 303 -17.93 4.86 13.49
N SER A 304 -17.69 4.37 12.28
CA SER A 304 -16.59 3.48 11.95
C SER A 304 -15.82 3.96 10.73
N ILE A 305 -14.51 3.68 10.73
CA ILE A 305 -13.64 3.92 9.59
C ILE A 305 -12.94 2.63 9.18
N GLN A 306 -13.04 2.26 7.90
CA GLN A 306 -12.29 1.16 7.28
C GLN A 306 -10.94 1.67 6.81
N LEU A 307 -9.86 1.11 7.34
CA LEU A 307 -8.51 1.40 6.85
C LEU A 307 -8.26 0.65 5.53
N LYS A 308 -7.37 1.18 4.70
CA LYS A 308 -6.94 0.52 3.47
C LYS A 308 -6.07 -0.71 3.73
N TRP A 309 -5.30 -0.71 4.82
CA TRP A 309 -4.35 -1.77 5.13
C TRP A 309 -4.40 -2.19 6.61
N LEU A 310 -3.50 -3.08 6.99
CA LEU A 310 -3.33 -3.57 8.35
C LEU A 310 -2.91 -2.43 9.30
N PRO A 311 -3.09 -2.60 10.64
CA PRO A 311 -2.66 -1.60 11.61
C PRO A 311 -1.15 -1.33 11.52
N GLN A 312 -0.81 -0.12 11.11
CA GLN A 312 0.58 0.36 10.99
C GLN A 312 0.63 1.88 10.99
N ALA A 313 1.82 2.48 11.09
CA ALA A 313 1.99 3.93 11.22
C ALA A 313 1.47 4.72 9.99
N GLN A 314 1.19 4.05 8.85
CA GLN A 314 0.42 4.61 7.74
C GLN A 314 -0.86 5.31 8.21
N PHE A 315 -1.48 4.82 9.28
CA PHE A 315 -2.76 5.32 9.81
C PHE A 315 -2.60 5.99 11.19
N MET A 316 -1.40 6.41 11.55
CA MET A 316 -1.06 6.89 12.90
C MET A 316 -1.96 8.01 13.40
N GLY A 317 -2.41 8.91 12.53
CA GLY A 317 -3.26 10.03 12.94
C GLY A 317 -4.61 9.58 13.50
N TYR A 318 -5.22 8.54 12.95
CA TYR A 318 -6.49 8.00 13.45
C TYR A 318 -6.33 7.31 14.79
N TYR A 319 -5.26 6.53 14.97
CA TYR A 319 -4.95 5.87 16.23
C TYR A 319 -4.61 6.87 17.33
N VAL A 320 -3.88 7.93 17.00
CA VAL A 320 -3.61 9.04 17.91
C VAL A 320 -4.90 9.77 18.28
N ALA A 321 -5.77 10.06 17.32
CA ALA A 321 -7.05 10.71 17.60
C ALA A 321 -7.93 9.87 18.55
N LEU A 322 -7.90 8.55 18.40
CA LEU A 322 -8.60 7.62 19.28
C LEU A 322 -7.96 7.57 20.67
N ASP A 323 -6.65 7.37 20.75
CA ASP A 323 -5.91 7.20 22.03
C ASP A 323 -5.91 8.48 22.88
N LYS A 324 -5.79 9.64 22.24
CA LYS A 324 -5.83 10.96 22.89
C LYS A 324 -7.24 11.46 23.20
N GLY A 325 -8.27 10.72 22.77
CA GLY A 325 -9.66 11.09 23.04
C GLY A 325 -10.22 12.21 22.16
N TYR A 326 -9.55 12.60 21.06
CA TYR A 326 -10.00 13.71 20.21
C TYR A 326 -11.34 13.44 19.53
N TYR A 327 -11.64 12.18 19.19
CA TYR A 327 -12.97 11.81 18.71
C TYR A 327 -14.05 12.02 19.80
N SER A 328 -13.77 11.61 21.03
CA SER A 328 -14.70 11.79 22.16
C SER A 328 -14.92 13.27 22.48
N GLU A 329 -13.88 14.11 22.41
CA GLU A 329 -13.98 15.57 22.54
C GLU A 329 -14.89 16.19 21.49
N ALA A 330 -14.86 15.66 20.24
CA ALA A 330 -15.74 16.06 19.15
C ALA A 330 -17.14 15.42 19.20
N GLY A 331 -17.46 14.65 20.24
CA GLY A 331 -18.74 14.00 20.46
C GLY A 331 -18.95 12.68 19.73
N LEU A 332 -17.87 12.01 19.27
CA LEU A 332 -17.91 10.78 18.51
C LEU A 332 -17.35 9.58 19.30
N ASN A 333 -17.93 8.41 19.07
CA ASN A 333 -17.38 7.10 19.42
C ASN A 333 -16.89 6.44 18.11
N VAL A 334 -15.59 6.42 17.86
CA VAL A 334 -15.03 5.93 16.61
C VAL A 334 -14.48 4.53 16.78
N LYS A 335 -14.87 3.62 15.87
CA LYS A 335 -14.30 2.29 15.69
C LYS A 335 -13.39 2.28 14.47
N ILE A 336 -12.10 2.01 14.66
CA ILE A 336 -11.17 1.75 13.56
C ILE A 336 -11.29 0.28 13.16
N VAL A 337 -11.50 0.01 11.87
CA VAL A 337 -11.62 -1.33 11.29
C VAL A 337 -10.38 -1.56 10.41
N PRO A 338 -9.53 -2.56 10.74
CA PRO A 338 -8.37 -2.88 9.92
C PRO A 338 -8.75 -3.26 8.48
N GLY A 339 -7.89 -2.90 7.53
CA GLY A 339 -7.97 -3.31 6.14
C GLY A 339 -7.07 -4.50 5.83
N GLY A 340 -6.70 -4.62 4.56
CA GLY A 340 -5.82 -5.66 4.01
C GLY A 340 -6.09 -5.84 2.52
N GLY A 341 -5.22 -6.58 1.83
CA GLY A 341 -5.29 -6.74 0.37
C GLY A 341 -6.61 -7.31 -0.15
N ASP A 342 -7.34 -8.08 0.68
CA ASP A 342 -8.61 -8.71 0.31
C ASP A 342 -9.85 -7.87 0.73
N ILE A 343 -9.64 -6.70 1.34
CA ILE A 343 -10.73 -5.82 1.81
C ILE A 343 -10.99 -4.72 0.80
N GLY A 344 -12.18 -4.74 0.20
CA GLY A 344 -12.65 -3.65 -0.66
C GLY A 344 -13.22 -2.50 0.17
N GLU A 345 -12.37 -1.55 0.59
CA GLU A 345 -12.75 -0.43 1.46
C GLU A 345 -13.83 0.46 0.83
N THR A 346 -13.77 0.69 -0.47
CA THR A 346 -14.80 1.45 -1.20
C THR A 346 -16.15 0.75 -1.17
N THR A 347 -16.15 -0.58 -1.32
CA THR A 347 -17.36 -1.41 -1.22
C THR A 347 -17.91 -1.43 0.20
N ALA A 348 -17.05 -1.54 1.21
CA ALA A 348 -17.47 -1.55 2.62
C ALA A 348 -18.19 -0.23 3.02
N VAL A 349 -17.69 0.91 2.55
CA VAL A 349 -18.33 2.22 2.75
C VAL A 349 -19.62 2.32 1.93
N TYR A 350 -19.57 2.00 0.62
CA TYR A 350 -20.72 2.11 -0.26
C TYR A 350 -21.93 1.27 0.20
N THR A 351 -21.66 0.08 0.72
CA THR A 351 -22.73 -0.82 1.23
C THR A 351 -23.16 -0.49 2.67
N GLY A 352 -22.56 0.51 3.31
CA GLY A 352 -22.91 0.94 4.68
C GLY A 352 -22.44 -0.03 5.78
N GLN A 353 -21.44 -0.89 5.49
CA GLN A 353 -20.82 -1.72 6.53
C GLN A 353 -19.99 -0.87 7.49
N VAL A 354 -19.42 0.21 6.99
CA VAL A 354 -18.71 1.26 7.73
C VAL A 354 -19.15 2.63 7.23
N ASP A 355 -18.86 3.68 8.01
CA ASP A 355 -19.31 5.04 7.70
C ASP A 355 -18.28 5.83 6.87
N PHE A 356 -17.01 5.62 7.17
CA PHE A 356 -15.87 6.25 6.50
C PHE A 356 -14.89 5.20 6.01
N GLY A 357 -14.06 5.58 5.05
CA GLY A 357 -12.96 4.76 4.58
C GLY A 357 -11.70 5.58 4.32
N VAL A 358 -10.57 4.88 4.30
CA VAL A 358 -9.30 5.36 3.78
C VAL A 358 -9.00 4.59 2.51
N THR A 359 -8.77 5.30 1.41
CA THR A 359 -8.35 4.67 0.14
C THR A 359 -7.40 5.59 -0.61
N TRP A 360 -6.81 5.10 -1.68
CA TRP A 360 -6.09 5.94 -2.63
C TRP A 360 -7.08 6.61 -3.59
N VAL A 361 -6.77 7.84 -4.01
CA VAL A 361 -7.70 8.62 -4.85
C VAL A 361 -7.99 7.91 -6.17
N SER A 362 -7.04 7.17 -6.74
CA SER A 362 -7.24 6.33 -7.93
C SER A 362 -8.39 5.31 -7.77
N ASN A 363 -8.44 4.62 -6.62
CA ASN A 363 -9.49 3.65 -6.32
C ASN A 363 -10.85 4.31 -6.12
N LEU A 364 -10.87 5.49 -5.48
CA LEU A 364 -12.09 6.27 -5.33
C LEU A 364 -12.65 6.70 -6.71
N ILE A 365 -11.78 7.18 -7.61
CA ILE A 365 -12.14 7.55 -8.98
C ILE A 365 -12.72 6.34 -9.74
N ALA A 366 -12.05 5.19 -9.67
CA ALA A 366 -12.52 3.96 -10.31
C ALA A 366 -13.89 3.51 -9.77
N ALA A 367 -14.08 3.55 -8.44
CA ALA A 367 -15.35 3.20 -7.79
C ALA A 367 -16.49 4.15 -8.21
N LYS A 368 -16.21 5.46 -8.28
CA LYS A 368 -17.19 6.44 -8.77
C LYS A 368 -17.55 6.25 -10.23
N ALA A 369 -16.58 5.98 -11.08
CA ALA A 369 -16.82 5.63 -12.47
C ALA A 369 -17.70 4.38 -12.59
N GLY A 370 -17.48 3.40 -11.73
CA GLY A 370 -18.31 2.18 -11.58
C GLY A 370 -19.68 2.41 -10.96
N GLY A 371 -20.07 3.66 -10.64
CA GLY A 371 -21.41 4.03 -10.17
C GLY A 371 -21.59 4.08 -8.65
N MET A 372 -20.53 3.94 -7.85
CA MET A 372 -20.63 4.10 -6.39
C MET A 372 -20.76 5.59 -6.03
N ASP A 373 -21.78 5.93 -5.23
CA ASP A 373 -21.97 7.29 -4.69
C ASP A 373 -21.01 7.51 -3.50
N LEU A 374 -19.75 7.80 -3.82
CA LEU A 374 -18.69 8.07 -2.86
C LEU A 374 -18.18 9.51 -3.03
N VAL A 375 -17.73 10.13 -1.96
CA VAL A 375 -17.17 11.48 -1.96
C VAL A 375 -15.97 11.54 -1.01
N GLU A 376 -14.87 12.07 -1.49
CA GLU A 376 -13.73 12.44 -0.66
C GLU A 376 -14.06 13.71 0.14
N VAL A 377 -13.75 13.69 1.42
CA VAL A 377 -14.06 14.82 2.31
C VAL A 377 -12.81 15.47 2.91
N THR A 378 -11.65 14.83 2.78
CA THR A 378 -10.34 15.40 3.13
C THR A 378 -9.19 14.54 2.61
N GLN A 379 -8.09 15.15 2.17
CA GLN A 379 -6.87 14.50 1.69
C GLN A 379 -5.81 14.48 2.79
N VAL A 380 -5.37 13.29 3.19
CA VAL A 380 -4.39 13.14 4.27
C VAL A 380 -2.96 13.20 3.72
N TYR A 381 -2.61 12.31 2.79
CA TYR A 381 -1.31 12.33 2.15
C TYR A 381 -1.29 13.36 1.02
N GLN A 382 -0.38 14.30 1.10
CA GLN A 382 -0.30 15.43 0.17
C GLN A 382 0.60 15.14 -1.05
N ARG A 383 1.19 13.95 -1.08
CA ARG A 383 2.03 13.43 -2.17
C ARG A 383 1.99 11.90 -2.18
N SER A 384 2.50 11.30 -3.27
CA SER A 384 2.68 9.85 -3.35
C SER A 384 3.84 9.38 -2.48
N GLY A 385 3.67 8.23 -1.84
CA GLY A 385 4.72 7.48 -1.17
C GLY A 385 5.37 6.42 -2.07
N LEU A 386 4.87 6.24 -3.29
CA LEU A 386 5.38 5.22 -4.20
C LEU A 386 6.74 5.57 -4.78
N VAL A 387 7.65 4.63 -4.70
CA VAL A 387 8.96 4.66 -5.36
C VAL A 387 9.23 3.33 -6.07
N LEU A 388 10.14 3.35 -7.04
CA LEU A 388 10.73 2.15 -7.61
C LEU A 388 12.17 2.01 -7.14
N VAL A 389 12.44 0.95 -6.35
CA VAL A 389 13.76 0.70 -5.78
C VAL A 389 14.58 -0.22 -6.70
N TYR A 390 15.89 0.04 -6.79
CA TYR A 390 16.85 -0.73 -7.56
C TYR A 390 18.21 -0.82 -6.88
N LYS A 391 18.96 -1.91 -7.15
CA LYS A 391 20.29 -2.17 -6.59
C LYS A 391 21.36 -1.43 -7.38
N ILE A 392 22.39 -0.94 -6.66
CA ILE A 392 23.54 -0.28 -7.27
C ILE A 392 24.85 -1.03 -6.95
N ASN A 393 25.81 -0.94 -7.87
CA ASN A 393 27.18 -1.37 -7.64
C ASN A 393 27.83 -0.47 -6.58
N LYS A 394 28.43 -1.08 -5.56
CA LYS A 394 29.22 -0.39 -4.52
C LYS A 394 30.62 -0.13 -4.98
#